data_30c700848258d807828efa82fc6f58bb
#
_entry.id   30c700848258d807828efa82fc6f58bb
#
_cell.length_a   1.000
_cell.length_b   1.000
_cell.length_c   1.000
_cell.angle_alpha   90.00
_cell.angle_beta   90.00
_cell.angle_gamma   90.00
#
_symmetry.space_group_name_H-M   'P 1'
#
loop_
_entity.id
_entity.type
_entity.pdbx_description
1 polymer ?
#
loop_
_entity_poly.entity_id
_entity_poly.type
_entity_poly.pdbx_seq_one_letter_code
_entity_poly.pdbx_strand_id
1 'polypeptide(L)'
;MNVLYTNVVVYLPADRVAEVPPDGLCAISAMSEKGLRCLGFASDTDRAAMDEILAVMTVIDLTPAIRVAGVSLRRAHRLRRPDAITAATALVHDATLLTNDQRLARTPGLKARPLALKP
;
A
#
# COMPACT_ATOMS: atom_id res chain seq x y z
N MET A 1 2.22 -12.64 2.97
CA MET A 1 2.66 -11.45 2.23
C MET A 1 1.94 -10.22 2.76
N ASN A 2 2.63 -9.11 2.80
CA ASN A 2 2.07 -7.84 3.22
C ASN A 2 2.02 -6.89 2.04
N VAL A 3 0.87 -6.27 1.81
CA VAL A 3 0.72 -5.19 0.83
C VAL A 3 0.71 -3.87 1.58
N LEU A 4 1.59 -2.96 1.21
CA LEU A 4 1.71 -1.66 1.88
C LEU A 4 0.88 -0.62 1.16
N TYR A 5 0.05 0.09 1.93
CA TYR A 5 -0.67 1.23 1.41
C TYR A 5 0.28 2.43 1.28
N THR A 6 -0.03 3.32 0.36
CA THR A 6 0.81 4.48 0.04
C THR A 6 1.22 5.28 1.28
N ASN A 7 0.28 5.53 2.20
CA ASN A 7 0.58 6.33 3.39
C ASN A 7 1.60 5.68 4.33
N VAL A 8 1.69 4.36 4.33
CA VAL A 8 2.68 3.63 5.12
C VAL A 8 4.06 3.75 4.48
N VAL A 9 4.14 3.59 3.16
CA VAL A 9 5.41 3.65 2.44
C VAL A 9 6.06 5.04 2.59
N VAL A 10 5.25 6.09 2.58
CA VAL A 10 5.75 7.47 2.73
C VAL A 10 6.49 7.68 4.06
N TYR A 11 6.12 6.95 5.12
CA TYR A 11 6.76 7.08 6.42
C TYR A 11 8.11 6.36 6.53
N LEU A 12 8.39 5.41 5.65
CA LEU A 12 9.61 4.61 5.74
C LEU A 12 10.89 5.45 5.57
N PRO A 13 11.01 6.32 4.56
CA PRO A 13 12.20 7.16 4.41
C PRO A 13 12.37 8.17 5.54
N ALA A 14 11.27 8.60 6.15
CA ALA A 14 11.31 9.58 7.24
C ALA A 14 11.63 8.95 8.59
N ASP A 15 11.88 7.65 8.63
CA ASP A 15 12.15 6.88 9.85
C ASP A 15 11.05 7.07 10.91
N ARG A 16 9.80 7.14 10.47
CA ARG A 16 8.66 7.35 11.37
C ARG A 16 7.98 6.06 11.80
N VAL A 17 8.45 4.92 11.31
CA VAL A 17 7.87 3.63 11.64
C VAL A 17 8.50 3.09 12.91
N ALA A 18 7.67 2.76 13.91
CA ALA A 18 8.13 2.29 15.22
C ALA A 18 8.45 0.79 15.24
N GLU A 19 8.03 0.06 14.23
CA GLU A 19 8.26 -1.38 14.15
C GLU A 19 8.69 -1.75 12.72
N VAL A 20 9.46 -2.82 12.62
CA VAL A 20 9.77 -3.40 11.31
C VAL A 20 8.50 -4.06 10.77
N PRO A 21 8.18 -3.91 9.48
CA PRO A 21 7.06 -4.64 8.91
C PRO A 21 7.16 -6.14 9.24
N PRO A 22 6.03 -6.81 9.51
CA PRO A 22 6.06 -8.21 9.89
C PRO A 22 6.67 -9.10 8.82
N ASP A 23 7.14 -10.27 9.24
CA ASP A 23 7.82 -11.22 8.38
C ASP A 23 7.08 -11.50 7.10
N GLY A 24 7.84 -11.70 6.05
CA GLY A 24 7.32 -12.03 4.73
C GLY A 24 7.63 -10.94 3.72
N LEU A 25 7.19 -11.19 2.48
CA LEU A 25 7.39 -10.25 1.40
C LEU A 25 6.56 -8.99 1.62
N CYS A 26 7.19 -7.85 1.44
CA CYS A 26 6.51 -6.58 1.36
C CYS A 26 6.28 -6.24 -0.11
N ALA A 27 5.05 -5.92 -0.45
CA ALA A 27 4.65 -5.63 -1.82
C ALA A 27 3.83 -4.35 -1.87
N ILE A 28 3.79 -3.72 -3.03
CA ILE A 28 2.91 -2.60 -3.30
C ILE A 28 2.18 -2.84 -4.61
N SER A 29 0.99 -2.26 -4.74
CA SER A 29 0.29 -2.30 -6.03
C SER A 29 1.00 -1.42 -7.04
N ALA A 30 0.84 -1.75 -8.33
CA ALA A 30 1.40 -0.92 -9.40
C ALA A 30 0.84 0.51 -9.34
N MET A 31 -0.40 0.68 -8.89
CA MET A 31 -1.00 2.00 -8.71
C MET A 31 -0.27 2.79 -7.62
N SER A 32 0.06 2.15 -6.50
CA SER A 32 0.81 2.79 -5.41
C SER A 32 2.23 3.14 -5.84
N GLU A 33 2.91 2.26 -6.55
CA GLU A 33 4.24 2.55 -7.07
C GLU A 33 4.24 3.79 -7.95
N LYS A 34 3.29 3.84 -8.90
CA LYS A 34 3.17 4.99 -9.80
C LYS A 34 2.93 6.27 -9.04
N GLY A 35 2.01 6.24 -8.07
CA GLY A 35 1.70 7.41 -7.25
C GLY A 35 2.92 7.90 -6.47
N LEU A 36 3.66 6.99 -5.86
CA LEU A 36 4.86 7.33 -5.09
C LEU A 36 5.96 7.91 -5.96
N ARG A 37 6.18 7.35 -7.16
CA ARG A 37 7.20 7.87 -8.07
C ARG A 37 6.85 9.24 -8.64
N CYS A 38 5.57 9.61 -8.64
CA CYS A 38 5.10 10.91 -9.12
C CYS A 38 5.09 11.98 -8.02
N LEU A 39 5.41 11.63 -6.77
CA LEU A 39 5.44 12.62 -5.68
C LEU A 39 6.54 13.65 -5.91
N GLY A 40 6.22 14.90 -5.54
CA GLY A 40 7.23 15.93 -5.43
C GLY A 40 7.96 15.79 -4.10
N PHE A 41 9.28 15.70 -4.15
CA PHE A 41 10.10 15.61 -2.95
C PHE A 41 10.84 16.93 -2.72
N ALA A 42 11.06 17.26 -1.44
CA ALA A 42 11.73 18.48 -1.05
C ALA A 42 13.21 18.48 -1.45
N SER A 43 13.81 17.28 -1.61
CA SER A 43 15.22 17.16 -1.96
C SER A 43 15.48 15.90 -2.78
N ASP A 44 16.63 15.88 -3.47
CA ASP A 44 17.10 14.69 -4.19
C ASP A 44 17.42 13.54 -3.24
N THR A 45 17.82 13.85 -2.01
CA THR A 45 18.10 12.85 -0.98
C THR A 45 16.81 12.10 -0.62
N ASP A 46 15.70 12.81 -0.45
CA ASP A 46 14.42 12.19 -0.13
C ASP A 46 13.93 11.31 -1.28
N ARG A 47 14.10 11.78 -2.52
CA ARG A 47 13.75 11.00 -3.70
C ARG A 47 14.59 9.72 -3.79
N ALA A 48 15.90 9.83 -3.56
CA ALA A 48 16.79 8.67 -3.59
C ALA A 48 16.42 7.65 -2.52
N ALA A 49 16.06 8.10 -1.32
CA ALA A 49 15.63 7.21 -0.24
C ALA A 49 14.36 6.45 -0.63
N MET A 50 13.39 7.13 -1.26
CA MET A 50 12.17 6.48 -1.73
C MET A 50 12.48 5.48 -2.85
N ASP A 51 13.34 5.84 -3.80
CA ASP A 51 13.72 4.94 -4.89
C ASP A 51 14.39 3.66 -4.36
N GLU A 52 15.23 3.77 -3.34
CA GLU A 52 15.86 2.61 -2.70
C GLU A 52 14.82 1.69 -2.06
N ILE A 53 13.83 2.26 -1.37
CA ILE A 53 12.76 1.48 -0.74
C ILE A 53 11.94 0.77 -1.81
N LEU A 54 11.56 1.46 -2.86
CA LEU A 54 10.75 0.88 -3.94
C LEU A 54 11.51 -0.21 -4.69
N ALA A 55 12.83 -0.09 -4.81
CA ALA A 55 13.65 -1.06 -5.53
C ALA A 55 13.65 -2.44 -4.88
N VAL A 56 13.43 -2.52 -3.55
CA VAL A 56 13.43 -3.81 -2.84
C VAL A 56 12.03 -4.36 -2.64
N MET A 57 10.99 -3.63 -3.03
CA MET A 57 9.61 -4.08 -2.92
C MET A 57 9.17 -4.86 -4.15
N THR A 58 8.30 -5.85 -3.94
CA THR A 58 7.63 -6.51 -5.04
C THR A 58 6.47 -5.63 -5.50
N VAL A 59 6.42 -5.33 -6.80
CA VAL A 59 5.30 -4.60 -7.40
C VAL A 59 4.30 -5.59 -7.97
N ILE A 60 3.05 -5.49 -7.54
CA ILE A 60 1.98 -6.36 -8.02
C ILE A 60 1.20 -5.60 -9.10
N ASP A 61 1.25 -6.14 -10.32
CA ASP A 61 0.59 -5.54 -11.46
C ASP A 61 -0.94 -5.63 -11.34
N LEU A 62 -1.61 -4.74 -12.06
CA LEU A 62 -3.06 -4.74 -12.16
C LEU A 62 -3.50 -5.89 -13.08
N THR A 63 -3.96 -6.99 -12.45
CA THR A 63 -4.45 -8.16 -13.17
C THR A 63 -5.96 -8.06 -13.43
N PRO A 64 -6.53 -8.89 -14.33
CA PRO A 64 -7.98 -8.95 -14.49
C PRO A 64 -8.72 -9.28 -13.18
N ALA A 65 -8.19 -10.19 -12.38
CA ALA A 65 -8.79 -10.54 -11.08
C ALA A 65 -8.83 -9.33 -10.14
N ILE A 66 -7.75 -8.56 -10.08
CA ILE A 66 -7.68 -7.35 -9.25
C ILE A 66 -8.65 -6.29 -9.77
N ARG A 67 -8.76 -6.13 -11.09
CA ARG A 67 -9.72 -5.17 -11.67
C ARG A 67 -11.16 -5.52 -11.28
N VAL A 68 -11.54 -6.79 -11.42
CA VAL A 68 -12.90 -7.25 -11.07
C VAL A 68 -13.17 -7.02 -9.59
N ALA A 69 -12.25 -7.41 -8.72
CA ALA A 69 -12.38 -7.21 -7.28
C ALA A 69 -12.46 -5.72 -6.93
N GLY A 70 -11.65 -4.89 -7.58
CA GLY A 70 -11.66 -3.45 -7.37
C GLY A 70 -12.98 -2.78 -7.73
N VAL A 71 -13.58 -3.19 -8.85
CA VAL A 71 -14.91 -2.71 -9.26
C VAL A 71 -15.96 -3.09 -8.21
N SER A 72 -15.94 -4.33 -7.73
CA SER A 72 -16.86 -4.80 -6.70
C SER A 72 -16.73 -4.00 -5.41
N LEU A 73 -15.50 -3.73 -4.97
CA LEU A 73 -15.25 -2.94 -3.77
C LEU A 73 -15.74 -1.49 -3.91
N ARG A 74 -15.53 -0.88 -5.07
CA ARG A 74 -16.01 0.47 -5.30
C ARG A 74 -17.54 0.55 -5.25
N ARG A 75 -18.22 -0.41 -5.86
CA ARG A 75 -19.68 -0.45 -5.88
C ARG A 75 -20.26 -0.69 -4.48
N ALA A 76 -19.64 -1.60 -3.73
CA ALA A 76 -20.15 -1.98 -2.43
C ALA A 76 -19.82 -0.98 -1.32
N HIS A 77 -18.64 -0.35 -1.37
CA HIS A 77 -18.10 0.42 -0.26
C HIS A 77 -17.71 1.85 -0.61
N ARG A 78 -17.95 2.28 -1.84
CA ARG A 78 -17.66 3.64 -2.33
C ARG A 78 -16.20 4.07 -2.12
N LEU A 79 -15.27 3.14 -2.24
CA LEU A 79 -13.85 3.45 -2.12
C LEU A 79 -13.38 4.25 -3.34
N ARG A 80 -12.39 5.12 -3.11
CA ARG A 80 -11.70 5.80 -4.22
C ARG A 80 -10.96 4.76 -5.05
N ARG A 81 -10.71 5.07 -6.34
CA ARG A 81 -10.06 4.12 -7.25
C ARG A 81 -8.72 3.57 -6.73
N PRO A 82 -7.78 4.42 -6.28
CA PRO A 82 -6.52 3.90 -5.76
C PRO A 82 -6.71 2.98 -4.56
N ASP A 83 -7.63 3.35 -3.66
CA ASP A 83 -7.92 2.57 -2.45
C ASP A 83 -8.52 1.21 -2.81
N ALA A 84 -9.47 1.22 -3.75
CA ALA A 84 -10.12 -0.02 -4.20
C ALA A 84 -9.13 -0.97 -4.85
N ILE A 85 -8.20 -0.48 -5.66
CA ILE A 85 -7.19 -1.31 -6.31
C ILE A 85 -6.21 -1.87 -5.28
N THR A 86 -5.79 -1.06 -4.32
CA THR A 86 -4.89 -1.51 -3.27
C THR A 86 -5.54 -2.58 -2.40
N ALA A 87 -6.77 -2.37 -1.97
CA ALA A 87 -7.53 -3.36 -1.21
C ALA A 87 -7.77 -4.64 -2.02
N ALA A 88 -8.13 -4.50 -3.30
CA ALA A 88 -8.34 -5.65 -4.19
C ALA A 88 -7.05 -6.45 -4.37
N THR A 89 -5.92 -5.78 -4.48
CA THR A 89 -4.61 -6.43 -4.59
C THR A 89 -4.35 -7.33 -3.38
N ALA A 90 -4.60 -6.82 -2.18
CA ALA A 90 -4.44 -7.60 -0.96
C ALA A 90 -5.43 -8.77 -0.90
N LEU A 91 -6.68 -8.54 -1.27
CA LEU A 91 -7.71 -9.60 -1.24
C LEU A 91 -7.39 -10.74 -2.22
N VAL A 92 -7.04 -10.41 -3.45
CA VAL A 92 -6.76 -11.41 -4.49
C VAL A 92 -5.54 -12.26 -4.11
N HIS A 93 -4.56 -11.68 -3.46
CA HIS A 93 -3.35 -12.40 -3.04
C HIS A 93 -3.45 -12.98 -1.63
N ASP A 94 -4.62 -12.87 -0.99
CA ASP A 94 -4.82 -13.30 0.40
C ASP A 94 -3.72 -12.74 1.33
N ALA A 95 -3.39 -11.49 1.11
CA ALA A 95 -2.33 -10.78 1.83
C ALA A 95 -2.92 -9.84 2.88
N THR A 96 -2.09 -9.45 3.85
CA THR A 96 -2.44 -8.45 4.83
C THR A 96 -2.12 -7.06 4.28
N LEU A 97 -3.09 -6.15 4.33
CA LEU A 97 -2.88 -4.76 3.96
C LEU A 97 -2.36 -3.98 5.18
N LEU A 98 -1.20 -3.37 5.04
CA LEU A 98 -0.66 -2.46 6.06
C LEU A 98 -1.10 -1.05 5.71
N THR A 99 -1.97 -0.49 6.52
CA THR A 99 -2.50 0.86 6.31
C THR A 99 -2.83 1.52 7.63
N ASN A 100 -2.63 2.83 7.70
CA ASN A 100 -3.07 3.63 8.83
C ASN A 100 -4.39 4.36 8.53
N ASP A 101 -4.98 4.12 7.38
CA ASP A 101 -6.32 4.59 7.04
C ASP A 101 -7.37 3.64 7.61
N GLN A 102 -8.01 4.05 8.71
CA GLN A 102 -8.98 3.21 9.40
C GLN A 102 -10.21 2.91 8.56
N ARG A 103 -10.60 3.82 7.69
CA ARG A 103 -11.74 3.62 6.81
C ARG A 103 -11.47 2.49 5.82
N LEU A 104 -10.30 2.48 5.23
CA LEU A 104 -9.88 1.42 4.31
C LEU A 104 -9.72 0.09 5.04
N ALA A 105 -9.17 0.12 6.25
CA ALA A 105 -8.96 -1.07 7.06
C ALA A 105 -10.26 -1.78 7.43
N ARG A 106 -11.39 -1.08 7.45
CA ARG A 106 -12.70 -1.64 7.78
C ARG A 106 -13.39 -2.31 6.60
N THR A 107 -12.76 -2.37 5.44
CA THR A 107 -13.34 -3.04 4.27
C THR A 107 -13.62 -4.51 4.60
N PRO A 108 -14.87 -4.99 4.43
CA PRO A 108 -15.20 -6.38 4.75
C PRO A 108 -14.37 -7.39 3.96
N GLY A 109 -13.93 -8.44 4.64
CA GLY A 109 -13.11 -9.49 4.04
C GLY A 109 -11.63 -9.16 3.91
N LEU A 110 -11.25 -7.92 4.17
CA LEU A 110 -9.86 -7.47 4.07
C LEU A 110 -9.13 -7.73 5.40
N LYS A 111 -7.98 -8.41 5.31
CA LYS A 111 -7.07 -8.50 6.44
C LYS A 111 -6.22 -7.23 6.44
N ALA A 112 -6.40 -6.39 7.44
CA ALA A 112 -5.69 -5.13 7.53
C ALA A 112 -5.17 -4.89 8.94
N ARG A 113 -4.03 -4.21 9.01
CA ARG A 113 -3.50 -3.77 10.30
C ARG A 113 -2.72 -2.47 10.13
N PRO A 114 -2.68 -1.63 11.17
CA PRO A 114 -1.86 -0.43 11.12
C PRO A 114 -0.38 -0.78 11.29
N LEU A 115 0.47 0.14 10.86
CA LEU A 115 1.89 0.09 11.16
C LEU A 115 2.16 1.18 12.20
N ALA A 116 2.73 0.78 13.34
CA ALA A 116 2.96 1.72 14.43
C ALA A 116 3.97 2.79 14.01
N LEU A 117 3.64 4.05 14.30
CA LEU A 117 4.52 5.19 14.03
C LEU A 117 5.24 5.62 15.30
N LYS A 118 6.42 6.18 15.14
CA LYS A 118 7.16 6.78 16.24
C LYS A 118 6.41 8.02 16.75
N PRO A 119 6.39 8.24 18.09
CA PRO A 119 5.74 9.41 18.64
C PRO A 119 6.42 10.72 18.22
#